data_13325bf8ffdb2aef82d1c8da9ca78d07
#
_entry.id   13325bf8ffdb2aef82d1c8da9ca78d07
#
_cell.length_a   1.000
_cell.length_b   1.000
_cell.length_c   1.000
_cell.angle_alpha   90.00
_cell.angle_beta   90.00
_cell.angle_gamma   90.00
#
_symmetry.space_group_name_H-M   'P 1'
#
loop_
_entity.id
_entity.type
_entity.pdbx_description
1 polymer ?
#
loop_
_entity_poly.entity_id
_entity_poly.type
_entity_poly.pdbx_seq_one_letter_code
_entity_poly.pdbx_strand_id
1 'polypeptide(L)'
;MKTNVPAVRIVEVAFTGYPVTDIERAKAFYEGLLGLEVAVAFEHGGRHWIEYEIGGTTLAISNMSSEQWKASADGPVMSFEVENFEEAVEALRAGGVKFLVEPMATGVCSMAVVSDPDGNSVMIHRRNR
;
A
#
# COMPACT_ATOMS: atom_id res chain seq x y z
N MET A 1 15.88 -16.42 -32.62
CA MET A 1 14.55 -16.51 -32.03
C MET A 1 14.58 -17.33 -30.74
N LYS A 2 13.90 -16.85 -29.75
CA LYS A 2 13.83 -17.55 -28.48
C LYS A 2 12.83 -18.69 -28.56
N THR A 3 13.27 -19.87 -28.26
CA THR A 3 12.40 -21.04 -28.33
C THR A 3 12.05 -21.57 -26.93
N ASN A 4 12.73 -21.06 -25.90
CA ASN A 4 12.50 -21.54 -24.55
C ASN A 4 11.25 -20.92 -23.94
N VAL A 5 10.48 -21.75 -23.27
CA VAL A 5 9.34 -21.30 -22.49
C VAL A 5 9.78 -21.37 -21.03
N PRO A 6 9.68 -20.25 -20.26
CA PRO A 6 10.07 -20.29 -18.86
C PRO A 6 9.28 -21.35 -18.09
N ALA A 7 9.95 -22.03 -17.16
CA ALA A 7 9.28 -23.01 -16.30
C ALA A 7 8.27 -22.33 -15.38
N VAL A 8 8.59 -21.11 -14.92
CA VAL A 8 7.66 -20.30 -14.15
C VAL A 8 6.98 -19.35 -15.12
N ARG A 9 5.68 -19.49 -15.26
CA ARG A 9 4.92 -18.69 -16.23
C ARG A 9 4.01 -17.75 -15.51
N ILE A 10 4.52 -16.56 -15.25
CA ILE A 10 3.78 -15.53 -14.52
C ILE A 10 2.75 -14.90 -15.45
N VAL A 11 1.50 -14.89 -15.04
CA VAL A 11 0.41 -14.34 -15.86
C VAL A 11 -0.10 -13.01 -15.35
N GLU A 12 0.07 -12.73 -14.07
CA GLU A 12 -0.37 -11.46 -13.48
C GLU A 12 0.21 -11.30 -12.09
N VAL A 13 0.09 -10.09 -11.52
CA VAL A 13 0.38 -9.87 -10.11
C VAL A 13 -0.93 -10.09 -9.38
N ALA A 14 -0.97 -11.14 -8.53
CA ALA A 14 -2.20 -11.48 -7.83
C ALA A 14 -2.58 -10.41 -6.81
N PHE A 15 -1.61 -9.99 -6.01
CA PHE A 15 -1.81 -8.91 -5.03
C PHE A 15 -0.45 -8.47 -4.51
N THR A 16 -0.45 -7.30 -3.86
CA THR A 16 0.68 -6.82 -3.06
C THR A 16 0.22 -6.85 -1.62
N GLY A 17 0.98 -7.47 -0.73
CA GLY A 17 0.56 -7.65 0.65
C GLY A 17 1.41 -6.89 1.65
N TYR A 18 0.75 -6.22 2.59
CA TYR A 18 1.42 -5.58 3.72
C TYR A 18 1.08 -6.34 5.00
N PRO A 19 2.08 -6.75 5.77
CA PRO A 19 1.80 -7.33 7.09
C PRO A 19 1.50 -6.22 8.09
N VAL A 20 0.47 -6.43 8.91
CA VAL A 20 0.09 -5.48 9.95
C VAL A 20 -0.11 -6.26 11.25
N THR A 21 -0.11 -5.58 12.37
CA THR A 21 -0.27 -6.26 13.66
C THR A 21 -1.65 -6.01 14.27
N ASP A 22 -2.20 -4.83 14.06
CA ASP A 22 -3.50 -4.45 14.60
C ASP A 22 -4.42 -4.16 13.43
N ILE A 23 -5.34 -5.09 13.16
CA ILE A 23 -6.16 -4.99 11.96
C ILE A 23 -7.11 -3.78 11.99
N GLU A 24 -7.64 -3.42 13.17
CA GLU A 24 -8.53 -2.26 13.26
C GLU A 24 -7.77 -0.96 13.02
N ARG A 25 -6.55 -0.87 13.52
CA ARG A 25 -5.70 0.30 13.30
C ARG A 25 -5.32 0.40 11.81
N ALA A 26 -5.00 -0.73 11.19
CA ALA A 26 -4.67 -0.76 9.76
C ALA A 26 -5.88 -0.36 8.92
N LYS A 27 -7.08 -0.84 9.26
CA LYS A 27 -8.30 -0.46 8.56
C LYS A 27 -8.56 1.03 8.66
N ALA A 28 -8.31 1.62 9.82
CA ALA A 28 -8.50 3.06 9.99
C ALA A 28 -7.60 3.84 9.03
N PHE A 29 -6.41 3.34 8.77
CA PHE A 29 -5.49 3.97 7.83
C PHE A 29 -5.91 3.71 6.38
N TYR A 30 -6.02 2.44 5.99
CA TYR A 30 -6.26 2.10 4.58
C TYR A 30 -7.69 2.41 4.12
N GLU A 31 -8.66 2.14 4.94
CA GLU A 31 -10.07 2.41 4.58
C GLU A 31 -10.50 3.80 5.00
N GLY A 32 -10.16 4.20 6.24
CA GLY A 32 -10.62 5.47 6.76
C GLY A 32 -9.89 6.65 6.15
N LEU A 33 -8.57 6.65 6.20
CA LEU A 33 -7.78 7.80 5.74
C LEU A 33 -7.53 7.76 4.24
N LEU A 34 -7.10 6.60 3.72
CA LEU A 34 -6.83 6.47 2.28
C LEU A 34 -8.09 6.23 1.46
N GLY A 35 -9.19 5.86 2.09
CA GLY A 35 -10.46 5.71 1.39
C GLY A 35 -10.53 4.48 0.49
N LEU A 36 -9.74 3.45 0.74
CA LEU A 36 -9.77 2.26 -0.09
C LEU A 36 -11.02 1.43 0.21
N GLU A 37 -11.58 0.81 -0.83
CA GLU A 37 -12.77 0.02 -0.71
C GLU A 37 -12.46 -1.46 -0.62
N VAL A 38 -13.04 -2.13 0.36
CA VAL A 38 -12.85 -3.56 0.57
C VAL A 38 -13.50 -4.34 -0.56
N ALA A 39 -12.72 -5.21 -1.20
CA ALA A 39 -13.23 -6.12 -2.22
C ALA A 39 -13.44 -7.51 -1.63
N VAL A 40 -12.52 -7.96 -0.77
CA VAL A 40 -12.61 -9.26 -0.12
C VAL A 40 -12.16 -9.08 1.31
N ALA A 41 -12.89 -9.67 2.24
CA ALA A 41 -12.49 -9.66 3.64
C ALA A 41 -12.85 -11.00 4.24
N PHE A 42 -11.87 -11.65 4.87
CA PHE A 42 -12.21 -12.85 5.57
C PHE A 42 -11.33 -13.01 6.81
N GLU A 43 -11.88 -13.74 7.78
CA GLU A 43 -11.30 -13.83 9.10
C GLU A 43 -11.52 -15.23 9.63
N HIS A 44 -10.49 -15.77 10.28
CA HIS A 44 -10.59 -17.08 10.91
C HIS A 44 -9.68 -17.08 12.13
N GLY A 45 -10.28 -17.32 13.28
CA GLY A 45 -9.53 -17.40 14.52
C GLY A 45 -8.73 -16.15 14.86
N GLY A 46 -9.28 -14.98 14.57
CA GLY A 46 -8.62 -13.71 14.83
C GLY A 46 -7.62 -13.30 13.77
N ARG A 47 -7.42 -14.13 12.76
CA ARG A 47 -6.54 -13.79 11.64
C ARG A 47 -7.37 -13.23 10.52
N HIS A 48 -6.92 -12.11 9.97
CA HIS A 48 -7.65 -11.36 8.95
C HIS A 48 -6.87 -11.28 7.66
N TRP A 49 -7.58 -11.35 6.54
CA TRP A 49 -7.05 -11.07 5.21
C TRP A 49 -8.03 -10.15 4.53
N ILE A 50 -7.59 -8.95 4.17
CA ILE A 50 -8.47 -7.94 3.57
C ILE A 50 -7.85 -7.49 2.27
N GLU A 51 -8.61 -7.53 1.19
CA GLU A 51 -8.14 -7.09 -0.12
C GLU A 51 -8.90 -5.85 -0.56
N TYR A 52 -8.15 -4.91 -1.09
CA TYR A 52 -8.67 -3.66 -1.65
C TYR A 52 -8.37 -3.65 -3.14
N GLU A 53 -9.35 -3.29 -3.93
CA GLU A 53 -9.21 -3.22 -5.39
C GLU A 53 -8.97 -1.78 -5.78
N ILE A 54 -7.87 -1.50 -6.49
CA ILE A 54 -7.48 -0.14 -6.85
C ILE A 54 -7.08 -0.15 -8.32
N GLY A 55 -7.98 0.32 -9.20
CA GLY A 55 -7.66 0.45 -10.62
C GLY A 55 -7.15 -0.84 -11.26
N GLY A 56 -7.73 -1.97 -10.92
CA GLY A 56 -7.32 -3.26 -11.48
C GLY A 56 -6.17 -3.91 -10.74
N THR A 57 -5.68 -3.29 -9.67
CA THR A 57 -4.60 -3.82 -8.85
C THR A 57 -5.14 -4.12 -7.46
N THR A 58 -4.63 -5.18 -6.85
CA THR A 58 -5.10 -5.62 -5.54
C THR A 58 -4.03 -5.38 -4.48
N LEU A 59 -4.43 -4.71 -3.42
CA LEU A 59 -3.62 -4.55 -2.22
C LEU A 59 -4.25 -5.37 -1.11
N ALA A 60 -3.45 -6.16 -0.40
CA ALA A 60 -3.94 -6.93 0.74
C ALA A 60 -3.26 -6.47 2.02
N ILE A 61 -4.01 -6.48 3.11
CA ILE A 61 -3.42 -6.32 4.44
C ILE A 61 -3.81 -7.54 5.25
N SER A 62 -2.91 -7.96 6.14
CA SER A 62 -3.17 -9.13 6.95
C SER A 62 -2.38 -9.07 8.24
N ASN A 63 -3.00 -9.53 9.33
CA ASN A 63 -2.32 -9.67 10.61
C ASN A 63 -1.74 -11.07 10.81
N MET A 64 -1.56 -11.81 9.73
CA MET A 64 -0.88 -13.11 9.77
C MET A 64 0.64 -12.92 9.69
N SER A 65 1.14 -11.82 10.27
CA SER A 65 2.57 -11.52 10.27
C SER A 65 3.36 -12.55 11.09
N SER A 66 4.65 -12.66 10.78
CA SER A 66 5.53 -13.62 11.44
C SER A 66 6.96 -13.07 11.38
N GLU A 67 7.92 -13.82 11.90
CA GLU A 67 9.31 -13.42 11.82
C GLU A 67 9.79 -13.32 10.37
N GLN A 68 9.18 -14.08 9.47
CA GLN A 68 9.53 -14.04 8.06
C GLN A 68 8.73 -13.00 7.27
N TRP A 69 7.66 -12.48 7.86
CA TRP A 69 6.80 -11.49 7.17
C TRP A 69 6.29 -10.48 8.19
N LYS A 70 7.02 -9.41 8.35
CA LYS A 70 6.65 -8.35 9.30
C LYS A 70 6.86 -6.99 8.64
N ALA A 71 6.16 -5.99 9.18
CA ALA A 71 6.19 -4.64 8.63
C ALA A 71 7.61 -4.09 8.58
N SER A 72 7.91 -3.35 7.52
CA SER A 72 9.22 -2.75 7.32
C SER A 72 9.10 -1.54 6.41
N ALA A 73 9.90 -0.53 6.69
CA ALA A 73 9.98 0.64 5.82
C ALA A 73 10.92 0.38 4.63
N ASP A 74 11.65 -0.72 4.66
CA ASP A 74 12.71 -0.99 3.68
C ASP A 74 12.31 -1.90 2.52
N GLY A 75 11.09 -2.41 2.54
CA GLY A 75 10.62 -3.30 1.48
C GLY A 75 10.14 -2.53 0.25
N PRO A 76 9.62 -3.26 -0.74
CA PRO A 76 8.96 -2.60 -1.87
C PRO A 76 7.84 -1.70 -1.39
N VAL A 77 7.56 -0.65 -2.14
CA VAL A 77 6.55 0.33 -1.74
C VAL A 77 5.40 0.31 -2.72
N MET A 78 4.17 0.35 -2.19
CA MET A 78 2.98 0.55 -3.01
C MET A 78 2.87 2.05 -3.24
N SER A 79 2.81 2.44 -4.50
CA SER A 79 2.70 3.85 -4.87
C SER A 79 1.30 4.12 -5.40
N PHE A 80 0.58 5.01 -4.73
CA PHE A 80 -0.78 5.37 -5.11
C PHE A 80 -0.77 6.67 -5.90
N GLU A 81 -1.32 6.62 -7.10
CA GLU A 81 -1.49 7.84 -7.88
C GLU A 81 -2.70 8.58 -7.32
N VAL A 82 -2.54 9.86 -6.96
CA VAL A 82 -3.64 10.65 -6.42
C VAL A 82 -4.04 11.72 -7.41
N GLU A 83 -5.28 12.16 -7.30
CA GLU A 83 -5.81 13.18 -8.19
C GLU A 83 -5.28 14.56 -7.83
N ASN A 84 -5.16 14.86 -6.55
CA ASN A 84 -4.66 16.15 -6.07
C ASN A 84 -3.62 15.89 -4.98
N PHE A 85 -2.37 16.16 -5.31
CA PHE A 85 -1.25 15.85 -4.43
C PHE A 85 -1.26 16.69 -3.15
N GLU A 86 -1.50 18.00 -3.26
CA GLU A 86 -1.51 18.88 -2.09
C GLU A 86 -2.61 18.52 -1.12
N GLU A 87 -3.80 18.21 -1.63
CA GLU A 87 -4.91 17.81 -0.76
C GLU A 87 -4.61 16.49 -0.06
N ALA A 88 -3.98 15.55 -0.78
CA ALA A 88 -3.61 14.27 -0.18
C ALA A 88 -2.61 14.47 0.95
N VAL A 89 -1.60 15.31 0.73
CA VAL A 89 -0.59 15.59 1.75
C VAL A 89 -1.25 16.25 2.98
N GLU A 90 -2.14 17.21 2.77
CA GLU A 90 -2.83 17.86 3.89
C GLU A 90 -3.67 16.87 4.69
N ALA A 91 -4.39 15.98 4.00
CA ALA A 91 -5.21 14.98 4.68
C ALA A 91 -4.35 14.02 5.51
N LEU A 92 -3.20 13.64 4.98
CA LEU A 92 -2.29 12.75 5.70
C LEU A 92 -1.71 13.44 6.93
N ARG A 93 -1.32 14.70 6.80
CA ARG A 93 -0.82 15.45 7.95
C ARG A 93 -1.89 15.64 9.01
N ALA A 94 -3.11 15.98 8.58
CA ALA A 94 -4.24 16.14 9.51
C ALA A 94 -4.54 14.83 10.24
N GLY A 95 -4.30 13.70 9.58
CA GLY A 95 -4.49 12.39 10.18
C GLY A 95 -3.33 11.93 11.05
N GLY A 96 -2.30 12.75 11.22
CA GLY A 96 -1.17 12.42 12.08
C GLY A 96 -0.22 11.41 11.48
N VAL A 97 -0.22 11.25 10.17
CA VAL A 97 0.61 10.25 9.49
C VAL A 97 2.07 10.72 9.48
N LYS A 98 2.97 9.79 9.75
CA LYS A 98 4.40 10.08 9.73
C LYS A 98 4.92 10.06 8.30
N PHE A 99 5.62 11.11 7.90
CA PHE A 99 6.27 11.18 6.60
C PHE A 99 7.69 10.64 6.71
N LEU A 100 8.00 9.65 5.88
CA LEU A 100 9.34 9.07 5.80
C LEU A 100 10.18 9.84 4.78
N VAL A 101 9.54 10.31 3.72
CA VAL A 101 10.14 11.22 2.75
C VAL A 101 9.15 12.36 2.57
N GLU A 102 9.59 13.58 2.88
CA GLU A 102 8.75 14.76 2.76
C GLU A 102 8.38 15.02 1.29
N PRO A 103 7.25 15.69 1.05
CA PRO A 103 6.82 15.97 -0.32
C PRO A 103 7.92 16.63 -1.13
N MET A 104 8.12 16.12 -2.34
CA MET A 104 9.11 16.67 -3.24
C MET A 104 8.62 16.56 -4.68
N ALA A 105 9.11 17.47 -5.50
CA ALA A 105 8.83 17.47 -6.93
C ALA A 105 10.09 17.06 -7.67
N THR A 106 9.89 16.22 -8.65
CA THR A 106 11.00 15.82 -9.52
C THR A 106 10.79 16.40 -10.91
N GLY A 107 11.21 16.37 -11.87
CA GLY A 107 10.84 16.94 -13.18
C GLY A 107 9.64 16.25 -13.79
N VAL A 108 9.25 15.07 -13.28
CA VAL A 108 8.19 14.26 -13.89
C VAL A 108 7.01 13.97 -12.96
N CYS A 109 7.17 14.23 -11.67
CA CYS A 109 6.10 13.92 -10.70
C CYS A 109 6.30 14.67 -9.40
N SER A 110 5.28 14.59 -8.55
CA SER A 110 5.40 14.96 -7.13
C SER A 110 5.21 13.68 -6.34
N MET A 111 5.93 13.53 -5.24
CA MET A 111 5.84 12.31 -4.45
C MET A 111 6.16 12.58 -2.98
N ALA A 112 5.70 11.69 -2.14
CA ALA A 112 6.01 11.64 -0.72
C ALA A 112 5.91 10.20 -0.29
N VAL A 113 6.62 9.82 0.76
CA VAL A 113 6.50 8.47 1.31
C VAL A 113 6.06 8.61 2.76
N VAL A 114 5.02 7.90 3.13
CA VAL A 114 4.48 7.92 4.48
C VAL A 114 4.55 6.53 5.08
N SER A 115 4.41 6.47 6.40
CA SER A 115 4.40 5.21 7.13
C SER A 115 2.95 4.84 7.43
N ASP A 116 2.59 3.57 7.19
CA ASP A 116 1.31 3.11 7.72
C ASP A 116 1.50 2.92 9.25
N PRO A 117 0.43 2.58 10.00
CA PRO A 117 0.57 2.47 11.47
C PRO A 117 1.58 1.44 11.95
N ASP A 118 1.93 0.47 11.12
CA ASP A 118 2.88 -0.58 11.50
C ASP A 118 4.30 -0.31 11.01
N GLY A 119 4.52 0.75 10.25
CA GLY A 119 5.84 1.08 9.74
C GLY A 119 6.10 0.64 8.31
N ASN A 120 5.07 0.18 7.60
CA ASN A 120 5.21 -0.10 6.18
C ASN A 120 5.25 1.20 5.39
N SER A 121 6.09 1.25 4.36
CA SER A 121 6.19 2.44 3.51
C SER A 121 5.06 2.45 2.48
N VAL A 122 4.45 3.61 2.31
CA VAL A 122 3.40 3.85 1.31
C VAL A 122 3.76 5.14 0.59
N MET A 123 3.78 5.11 -0.73
CA MET A 123 4.11 6.30 -1.53
C MET A 123 2.85 6.95 -2.06
N ILE A 124 2.79 8.28 -1.98
CA ILE A 124 1.75 9.08 -2.59
C ILE A 124 2.40 9.77 -3.78
N HIS A 125 1.78 9.68 -4.93
CA HIS A 125 2.42 10.05 -6.18
C HIS A 125 1.44 10.78 -7.09
N ARG A 126 1.92 11.77 -7.82
CA ARG A 126 1.14 12.46 -8.83
C ARG A 126 2.04 12.72 -10.04
N ARG A 127 1.73 12.07 -11.14
CA ARG A 127 2.49 12.23 -12.36
C ARG A 127 2.18 13.58 -13.00
N ASN A 128 3.20 14.26 -13.48
CA ASN A 128 3.01 15.48 -14.25
C ASN A 128 2.34 15.14 -15.58
N ARG A 129 1.45 16.02 -16.04
CA ARG A 129 0.73 15.79 -17.29
C ARG A 129 0.83 17.01 -18.19
#